data_b1896897e3adaeddcb57315b5be623d4
#
_entry.id   b1896897e3adaeddcb57315b5be623d4
#
_cell.length_a   1.000
_cell.length_b   1.000
_cell.length_c   1.000
_cell.angle_alpha   90.00
_cell.angle_beta   90.00
_cell.angle_gamma   90.00
#
_symmetry.space_group_name_H-M   'P 1'
#
loop_
_entity.id
_entity.type
_entity.pdbx_description
1 polymer ?
#
loop_
_entity_poly.entity_id
_entity_poly.type
_entity_poly.pdbx_seq_one_letter_code
_entity_poly.pdbx_strand_id
1 'polypeptide(L)'
;MGAGIVNRFTELYKYDLPLNSDTMSVRSAPSSSRHLSLSNITDISPVGQIRQFLLSVARAMRVCAESPDHESAAHGFAEDIGSANPKSPPAATIMVSAELCKARDTRLARQLLDLSNHLPWTESPRTPDMGNRIALCRFNDLFELKHHTAGLLYLDPELAYPEHSHPPPELYLTLSGTASWRYGGSTEYRAVSAGNLLYNNPLDLHGVRSNDTPLLALFLLWHNETD
;
A
#
# COMPACT_ATOMS: atom_id res chain seq x y z
N MET A 1 18.10 25.09 -9.99
CA MET A 1 17.14 25.55 -8.95
C MET A 1 16.31 24.35 -8.61
N GLY A 2 16.60 23.69 -7.48
CA GLY A 2 15.92 22.47 -7.07
C GLY A 2 14.58 22.83 -6.46
N ALA A 3 13.48 22.45 -7.08
CA ALA A 3 12.18 22.46 -6.45
C ALA A 3 12.19 21.39 -5.36
N GLY A 4 12.10 21.82 -4.10
CA GLY A 4 12.02 20.92 -2.95
C GLY A 4 10.76 20.06 -3.09
N ILE A 5 10.95 18.76 -2.98
CA ILE A 5 9.85 17.80 -2.88
C ILE A 5 9.10 18.14 -1.58
N VAL A 6 7.98 18.83 -1.71
CA VAL A 6 7.06 19.07 -0.59
C VAL A 6 6.42 17.72 -0.28
N ASN A 7 6.73 17.15 0.86
CA ASN A 7 6.11 15.93 1.34
C ASN A 7 4.61 16.19 1.60
N ARG A 8 3.78 16.05 0.56
CA ARG A 8 2.32 16.28 0.60
C ARG A 8 1.61 15.34 1.59
N PHE A 9 2.25 14.21 1.89
CA PHE A 9 1.73 13.22 2.84
C PHE A 9 1.70 13.75 4.29
N THR A 10 2.65 14.61 4.66
CA THR A 10 2.72 15.20 6.01
C THR A 10 1.59 16.18 6.28
N GLU A 11 1.06 16.85 5.26
CA GLU A 11 -0.04 17.81 5.39
C GLU A 11 -1.39 17.14 5.66
N LEU A 12 -1.65 15.96 5.09
CA LEU A 12 -2.91 15.21 5.28
C LEU A 12 -3.10 14.68 6.70
N TYR A 13 -2.01 14.47 7.44
CA TYR A 13 -2.05 13.88 8.77
C TYR A 13 -1.92 14.89 9.91
N LYS A 14 -1.83 16.18 9.61
CA LYS A 14 -1.93 17.26 10.62
C LYS A 14 -3.34 17.44 11.14
N TYR A 15 -4.34 16.98 10.40
CA TYR A 15 -5.73 17.07 10.80
C TYR A 15 -6.28 15.67 11.06
N ASP A 16 -6.56 15.38 12.33
CA ASP A 16 -7.37 14.23 12.77
C ASP A 16 -8.81 14.42 12.26
N LEU A 17 -9.05 14.09 10.99
CA LEU A 17 -10.41 14.01 10.48
C LEU A 17 -10.95 12.61 10.81
N PRO A 18 -12.05 12.50 11.55
CA PRO A 18 -12.71 11.24 11.79
C PRO A 18 -13.18 10.63 10.47
N LEU A 19 -13.13 9.31 10.36
CA LEU A 19 -13.48 8.52 9.18
C LEU A 19 -14.98 8.54 8.84
N ASN A 20 -15.75 9.59 9.23
CA ASN A 20 -17.15 9.75 8.88
C ASN A 20 -17.52 11.24 8.84
N SER A 21 -17.59 11.82 7.65
CA SER A 21 -18.53 12.90 7.38
C SER A 21 -18.67 13.14 5.88
N ASP A 22 -19.51 12.33 5.25
CA ASP A 22 -20.24 12.80 4.08
C ASP A 22 -21.30 13.80 4.57
N THR A 23 -20.94 15.07 4.67
CA THR A 23 -21.92 16.14 4.82
C THR A 23 -22.35 16.61 3.44
N MET A 24 -23.26 15.87 2.84
CA MET A 24 -24.18 16.46 1.87
C MET A 24 -25.30 17.18 2.63
N SER A 25 -25.33 18.50 2.50
CA SER A 25 -26.45 19.35 2.91
C SER A 25 -27.71 18.90 2.19
N VAL A 26 -28.65 18.26 2.92
CA VAL A 26 -30.03 18.04 2.44
C VAL A 26 -30.95 18.90 3.27
N ARG A 27 -31.69 19.77 2.54
CA ARG A 27 -32.78 20.57 3.07
C ARG A 27 -33.88 19.68 3.63
N SER A 28 -34.44 20.16 4.73
CA SER A 28 -35.51 19.58 5.55
C SER A 28 -36.79 19.19 4.79
N ALA A 29 -37.32 18.01 5.11
CA ALA A 29 -38.75 17.66 5.11
C ALA A 29 -38.98 16.46 6.05
N PRO A 30 -40.26 16.19 6.56
CA PRO A 30 -40.46 15.91 7.96
C PRO A 30 -40.57 14.44 8.36
N SER A 31 -40.26 14.23 9.63
CA SER A 31 -40.62 13.15 10.57
C SER A 31 -41.27 11.86 10.04
N SER A 32 -40.52 10.77 10.09
CA SER A 32 -41.01 9.50 10.67
C SER A 32 -39.86 8.82 11.39
N SER A 33 -39.95 8.77 12.69
CA SER A 33 -39.01 8.14 13.60
C SER A 33 -38.98 6.63 13.35
N ARG A 34 -37.91 6.16 12.65
CA ARG A 34 -37.44 4.78 12.80
C ARG A 34 -36.17 4.85 13.62
N HIS A 35 -36.24 4.33 14.85
CA HIS A 35 -35.06 4.04 15.65
C HIS A 35 -34.16 3.10 14.87
N LEU A 36 -33.13 3.66 14.22
CA LEU A 36 -31.97 2.89 13.75
C LEU A 36 -31.14 2.62 15.00
N SER A 37 -31.18 1.38 15.43
CA SER A 37 -30.36 0.84 16.50
C SER A 37 -28.88 1.05 16.17
N LEU A 38 -28.16 1.77 17.04
CA LEU A 38 -26.71 1.99 16.99
C LEU A 38 -25.88 0.73 17.37
N SER A 39 -26.39 -0.48 17.08
CA SER A 39 -25.77 -1.74 17.47
C SER A 39 -24.93 -2.40 16.37
N ASN A 40 -24.49 -1.70 15.34
CA ASN A 40 -23.63 -2.25 14.28
C ASN A 40 -22.21 -1.67 14.31
N ILE A 41 -21.57 -1.61 15.50
CA ILE A 41 -20.12 -1.78 15.57
C ILE A 41 -19.90 -3.29 15.58
N THR A 42 -20.16 -3.93 14.46
CA THR A 42 -19.83 -5.34 14.24
C THR A 42 -18.33 -5.46 14.20
N ASP A 43 -17.83 -6.40 14.95
CA ASP A 43 -16.47 -6.94 14.93
C ASP A 43 -16.02 -7.10 13.47
N ILE A 44 -15.24 -6.12 12.96
CA ILE A 44 -14.79 -6.14 11.56
C ILE A 44 -13.79 -7.29 11.47
N SER A 45 -14.13 -8.31 10.69
CA SER A 45 -13.23 -9.45 10.47
C SER A 45 -11.85 -8.99 10.02
N PRO A 46 -10.78 -9.73 10.27
CA PRO A 46 -9.43 -9.36 9.80
C PRO A 46 -9.39 -9.04 8.32
N VAL A 47 -10.12 -9.79 7.48
CA VAL A 47 -10.22 -9.53 6.03
C VAL A 47 -10.91 -8.17 5.76
N GLY A 48 -11.96 -7.85 6.51
CA GLY A 48 -12.62 -6.54 6.41
C GLY A 48 -11.69 -5.40 6.81
N GLN A 49 -10.90 -5.58 7.87
CA GLN A 49 -9.90 -4.59 8.30
C GLN A 49 -8.79 -4.40 7.27
N ILE A 50 -8.31 -5.49 6.64
CA ILE A 50 -7.33 -5.42 5.56
C ILE A 50 -7.91 -4.67 4.36
N ARG A 51 -9.17 -4.91 3.98
CA ARG A 51 -9.86 -4.15 2.93
C ARG A 51 -9.89 -2.65 3.24
N GLN A 52 -10.25 -2.26 4.46
CA GLN A 52 -10.27 -0.85 4.88
C GLN A 52 -8.87 -0.22 4.84
N PHE A 53 -7.86 -0.97 5.25
CA PHE A 53 -6.47 -0.55 5.10
C PHE A 53 -6.13 -0.29 3.62
N LEU A 54 -6.45 -1.20 2.70
CA LEU A 54 -6.16 -1.05 1.28
C LEU A 54 -6.91 0.13 0.64
N LEU A 55 -8.15 0.39 1.04
CA LEU A 55 -8.89 1.58 0.61
C LEU A 55 -8.22 2.88 1.10
N SER A 56 -7.68 2.85 2.32
CA SER A 56 -6.91 3.98 2.86
C SER A 56 -5.59 4.19 2.10
N VAL A 57 -4.93 3.10 1.69
CA VAL A 57 -3.73 3.15 0.84
C VAL A 57 -4.07 3.74 -0.54
N ALA A 58 -5.12 3.26 -1.20
CA ALA A 58 -5.54 3.78 -2.50
C ALA A 58 -5.83 5.29 -2.43
N ARG A 59 -6.50 5.74 -1.37
CA ARG A 59 -6.72 7.17 -1.12
C ARG A 59 -5.41 7.95 -0.96
N ALA A 60 -4.45 7.40 -0.22
CA ALA A 60 -3.14 8.02 -0.04
C ALA A 60 -2.37 8.12 -1.37
N MET A 61 -2.38 7.06 -2.19
CA MET A 61 -1.78 7.06 -3.51
C MET A 61 -2.39 8.15 -4.41
N ARG A 62 -3.72 8.30 -4.41
CA ARG A 62 -4.40 9.37 -5.18
C ARG A 62 -3.94 10.76 -4.78
N VAL A 63 -3.77 11.01 -3.50
CA VAL A 63 -3.30 12.32 -3.00
C VAL A 63 -1.84 12.59 -3.38
N CYS A 64 -1.02 11.54 -3.42
CA CYS A 64 0.39 11.62 -3.81
C CYS A 64 0.60 11.52 -5.32
N ALA A 65 -0.45 11.28 -6.11
CA ALA A 65 -0.35 11.13 -7.56
C ALA A 65 0.19 12.41 -8.21
N GLU A 66 1.17 12.23 -9.11
CA GLU A 66 1.82 13.32 -9.85
C GLU A 66 1.32 13.42 -11.29
N SER A 67 0.52 12.44 -11.73
CA SER A 67 -0.08 12.41 -13.07
C SER A 67 -1.51 11.88 -13.02
N PRO A 68 -2.35 12.18 -14.05
CA PRO A 68 -3.68 11.60 -14.18
C PRO A 68 -3.67 10.07 -14.23
N ASP A 69 -2.65 9.46 -14.81
CA ASP A 69 -2.54 8.00 -14.92
C ASP A 69 -2.29 7.36 -13.54
N HIS A 70 -1.45 7.97 -12.70
CA HIS A 70 -1.23 7.50 -11.33
C HIS A 70 -2.52 7.65 -10.49
N GLU A 71 -3.25 8.75 -10.66
CA GLU A 71 -4.53 8.96 -9.98
C GLU A 71 -5.57 7.93 -10.44
N SER A 72 -5.65 7.67 -11.75
CA SER A 72 -6.55 6.68 -12.35
C SER A 72 -6.25 5.27 -11.84
N ALA A 73 -4.97 4.87 -11.82
CA ALA A 73 -4.55 3.56 -11.30
C ALA A 73 -4.95 3.38 -9.83
N ALA A 74 -4.70 4.38 -8.99
CA ALA A 74 -5.07 4.33 -7.58
C ALA A 74 -6.60 4.35 -7.37
N HIS A 75 -7.36 5.04 -8.24
CA HIS A 75 -8.81 5.03 -8.23
C HIS A 75 -9.37 3.66 -8.63
N GLY A 76 -8.90 3.11 -9.76
CA GLY A 76 -9.29 1.77 -10.22
C GLY A 76 -8.96 0.68 -9.19
N PHE A 77 -7.83 0.80 -8.48
CA PHE A 77 -7.53 -0.10 -7.37
C PHE A 77 -8.54 0.00 -6.23
N ALA A 78 -8.99 1.21 -5.89
CA ALA A 78 -10.03 1.38 -4.86
C ALA A 78 -11.36 0.73 -5.27
N GLU A 79 -11.74 0.81 -6.55
CA GLU A 79 -12.94 0.16 -7.09
C GLU A 79 -12.78 -1.37 -7.10
N ASP A 80 -11.62 -1.86 -7.56
CA ASP A 80 -11.33 -3.30 -7.63
C ASP A 80 -11.37 -3.93 -6.23
N ILE A 81 -10.65 -3.34 -5.25
CA ILE A 81 -10.66 -3.84 -3.87
C ILE A 81 -12.03 -3.67 -3.20
N GLY A 82 -12.77 -2.61 -3.54
CA GLY A 82 -14.12 -2.36 -3.01
C GLY A 82 -15.12 -3.44 -3.40
N SER A 83 -15.00 -3.96 -4.63
CA SER A 83 -15.90 -4.96 -5.21
C SER A 83 -15.37 -6.40 -5.11
N ALA A 84 -14.09 -6.61 -4.78
CA ALA A 84 -13.45 -7.92 -4.79
C ALA A 84 -14.08 -8.88 -3.76
N ASN A 85 -14.29 -10.13 -4.16
CA ASN A 85 -14.63 -11.18 -3.21
C ASN A 85 -13.42 -11.54 -2.36
N PRO A 86 -13.60 -11.78 -1.04
CA PRO A 86 -12.53 -12.32 -0.22
C PRO A 86 -12.25 -13.77 -0.61
N LYS A 87 -10.99 -14.15 -0.56
CA LYS A 87 -10.51 -15.53 -0.73
C LYS A 87 -10.18 -16.13 0.63
N SER A 88 -10.16 -17.44 0.73
CA SER A 88 -9.53 -18.12 1.85
C SER A 88 -8.02 -17.92 1.74
N PRO A 89 -7.39 -17.17 2.66
CA PRO A 89 -5.96 -16.91 2.55
C PRO A 89 -5.16 -18.20 2.70
N PRO A 90 -4.07 -18.37 1.95
CA PRO A 90 -3.10 -19.40 2.25
C PRO A 90 -2.48 -19.12 3.64
N ALA A 91 -1.99 -20.15 4.28
CA ALA A 91 -1.20 -19.95 5.48
C ALA A 91 0.06 -19.15 5.13
N ALA A 92 0.48 -18.27 6.03
CA ALA A 92 1.79 -17.65 5.93
C ALA A 92 2.87 -18.74 5.92
N THR A 93 3.81 -18.68 4.99
CA THR A 93 4.90 -19.66 4.89
C THR A 93 6.09 -19.27 5.75
N ILE A 94 6.14 -18.01 6.16
CA ILE A 94 7.18 -17.48 7.05
C ILE A 94 6.58 -16.57 8.12
N MET A 95 7.28 -16.48 9.25
CA MET A 95 7.12 -15.36 10.17
C MET A 95 8.10 -14.26 9.76
N VAL A 96 7.61 -13.08 9.42
CA VAL A 96 8.47 -11.94 9.07
C VAL A 96 9.42 -11.61 10.22
N SER A 97 10.60 -11.09 9.90
CA SER A 97 11.60 -10.65 10.86
C SER A 97 11.01 -9.75 11.96
N ALA A 98 11.51 -9.89 13.17
CA ALA A 98 11.11 -9.04 14.30
C ALA A 98 11.40 -7.54 14.05
N GLU A 99 12.32 -7.22 13.13
CA GLU A 99 12.61 -5.83 12.72
C GLU A 99 11.38 -5.13 12.09
N LEU A 100 10.40 -5.89 11.55
CA LEU A 100 9.16 -5.32 11.04
C LEU A 100 8.46 -4.43 12.06
N CYS A 101 8.53 -4.75 13.36
CA CYS A 101 7.90 -3.94 14.40
C CYS A 101 8.44 -2.50 14.48
N LYS A 102 9.60 -2.21 13.90
CA LYS A 102 10.21 -0.88 13.82
C LYS A 102 9.68 -0.06 12.63
N ALA A 103 9.00 -0.68 11.66
CA ALA A 103 8.45 -0.02 10.48
C ALA A 103 7.18 0.78 10.82
N ARG A 104 7.32 1.96 11.47
CA ARG A 104 6.22 2.75 12.07
C ARG A 104 6.13 4.20 11.62
N ASP A 105 6.80 4.60 10.55
CA ASP A 105 6.97 6.02 10.19
C ASP A 105 5.63 6.68 9.80
N THR A 106 4.78 5.96 9.07
CA THR A 106 3.48 6.49 8.69
C THR A 106 2.34 5.89 9.52
N ARG A 107 1.17 6.54 9.48
CA ARG A 107 -0.06 5.98 10.06
C ARG A 107 -0.43 4.64 9.40
N LEU A 108 -0.29 4.57 8.06
CA LEU A 108 -0.58 3.33 7.32
C LEU A 108 0.34 2.19 7.73
N ALA A 109 1.64 2.47 7.95
CA ALA A 109 2.56 1.46 8.46
C ALA A 109 2.11 0.92 9.83
N ARG A 110 1.72 1.80 10.75
CA ARG A 110 1.21 1.40 12.07
C ARG A 110 -0.06 0.58 11.99
N GLN A 111 -1.03 0.98 11.14
CA GLN A 111 -2.25 0.20 10.89
C GLN A 111 -1.94 -1.19 10.34
N LEU A 112 -0.95 -1.29 9.43
CA LEU A 112 -0.53 -2.56 8.86
C LEU A 112 0.09 -3.49 9.91
N LEU A 113 0.88 -2.95 10.84
CA LEU A 113 1.50 -3.75 11.91
C LEU A 113 0.45 -4.44 12.78
N ASP A 114 -0.67 -3.78 13.05
CA ASP A 114 -1.79 -4.35 13.82
C ASP A 114 -2.47 -5.51 13.05
N LEU A 115 -2.32 -5.55 11.72
CA LEU A 115 -2.87 -6.57 10.84
C LEU A 115 -1.86 -7.64 10.43
N SER A 116 -0.58 -7.48 10.75
CA SER A 116 0.54 -8.27 10.22
C SER A 116 0.39 -9.77 10.44
N ASN A 117 -0.20 -10.20 11.56
CA ASN A 117 -0.44 -11.60 11.90
C ASN A 117 -1.55 -12.27 11.03
N HIS A 118 -2.31 -11.47 10.29
CA HIS A 118 -3.39 -11.94 9.40
C HIS A 118 -2.97 -11.92 7.92
N LEU A 119 -1.72 -11.55 7.65
CA LEU A 119 -1.20 -11.44 6.29
C LEU A 119 -0.44 -12.72 5.90
N PRO A 120 -0.68 -13.26 4.68
CA PRO A 120 -0.01 -14.45 4.17
C PRO A 120 1.41 -14.11 3.70
N TRP A 121 2.31 -13.84 4.62
CA TRP A 121 3.70 -13.55 4.32
C TRP A 121 4.42 -14.75 3.71
N THR A 122 5.19 -14.50 2.67
CA THR A 122 5.99 -15.49 1.95
C THR A 122 7.42 -14.98 1.72
N GLU A 123 8.34 -15.90 1.53
CA GLU A 123 9.69 -15.55 1.06
C GLU A 123 9.61 -14.94 -0.35
N SER A 124 10.56 -14.05 -0.63
CA SER A 124 10.67 -13.52 -1.97
C SER A 124 11.35 -14.53 -2.90
N PRO A 125 10.70 -14.88 -4.03
CA PRO A 125 11.31 -15.81 -5.00
C PRO A 125 12.55 -15.21 -5.68
N ARG A 126 12.77 -13.90 -5.61
CA ARG A 126 13.97 -13.24 -6.14
C ARG A 126 15.16 -13.28 -5.18
N THR A 127 14.92 -13.61 -3.92
CA THR A 127 15.93 -13.61 -2.85
C THR A 127 15.74 -14.81 -1.92
N PRO A 128 15.78 -16.06 -2.45
CA PRO A 128 15.42 -17.25 -1.69
C PRO A 128 16.35 -17.49 -0.48
N ASP A 129 17.58 -17.00 -0.53
CA ASP A 129 18.56 -17.16 0.55
C ASP A 129 18.39 -16.15 1.70
N MET A 130 17.47 -15.18 1.56
CA MET A 130 17.24 -14.15 2.57
C MET A 130 16.18 -14.54 3.61
N GLY A 131 15.41 -15.59 3.36
CA GLY A 131 14.39 -16.08 4.26
C GLY A 131 13.39 -14.98 4.66
N ASN A 132 13.14 -14.86 5.96
CA ASN A 132 12.18 -13.89 6.50
C ASN A 132 12.68 -12.43 6.57
N ARG A 133 13.91 -12.18 6.15
CA ARG A 133 14.52 -10.84 6.13
C ARG A 133 14.08 -10.02 4.91
N ILE A 134 13.66 -10.69 3.82
CA ILE A 134 12.99 -10.10 2.66
C ILE A 134 11.70 -10.88 2.45
N ALA A 135 10.58 -10.23 2.71
CA ALA A 135 9.27 -10.86 2.68
C ALA A 135 8.31 -10.14 1.74
N LEU A 136 7.42 -10.92 1.15
CA LEU A 136 6.31 -10.45 0.32
C LEU A 136 4.98 -10.87 0.94
N CYS A 137 3.96 -10.02 0.74
CA CYS A 137 2.57 -10.40 0.96
C CYS A 137 1.77 -9.96 -0.25
N ARG A 138 1.07 -10.87 -0.91
CA ARG A 138 0.23 -10.56 -2.08
C ARG A 138 -1.23 -10.43 -1.65
N PHE A 139 -1.84 -9.28 -1.89
CA PHE A 139 -3.25 -9.07 -1.61
C PHE A 139 -4.18 -9.83 -2.57
N ASN A 140 -3.67 -10.23 -3.73
CA ASN A 140 -4.35 -11.14 -4.66
C ASN A 140 -4.59 -12.54 -4.06
N ASP A 141 -3.86 -12.90 -3.00
CA ASP A 141 -4.10 -14.15 -2.25
C ASP A 141 -5.25 -14.00 -1.25
N LEU A 142 -5.64 -12.77 -0.90
CA LEU A 142 -6.72 -12.43 0.02
C LEU A 142 -8.00 -11.99 -0.69
N PHE A 143 -7.87 -11.44 -1.91
CA PHE A 143 -8.98 -10.85 -2.67
C PHE A 143 -8.90 -11.24 -4.16
N GLU A 144 -10.06 -11.38 -4.79
CA GLU A 144 -10.18 -11.59 -6.24
C GLU A 144 -10.04 -10.26 -6.98
N LEU A 145 -8.82 -9.71 -7.01
CA LEU A 145 -8.53 -8.51 -7.80
C LEU A 145 -8.50 -8.86 -9.28
N LYS A 146 -9.21 -8.08 -10.11
CA LYS A 146 -9.40 -8.36 -11.54
C LYS A 146 -8.38 -7.65 -12.42
N HIS A 147 -8.07 -6.41 -12.09
CA HIS A 147 -7.28 -5.52 -12.93
C HIS A 147 -5.94 -5.13 -12.30
N HIS A 148 -5.73 -5.49 -11.03
CA HIS A 148 -4.56 -5.07 -10.27
C HIS A 148 -3.85 -6.27 -9.64
N THR A 149 -2.53 -6.14 -9.55
CA THR A 149 -1.71 -6.94 -8.65
C THR A 149 -1.16 -6.03 -7.57
N ALA A 150 -1.46 -6.33 -6.33
CA ALA A 150 -1.03 -5.51 -5.21
C ALA A 150 -0.42 -6.35 -4.10
N GLY A 151 0.54 -5.77 -3.38
CA GLY A 151 1.17 -6.47 -2.27
C GLY A 151 2.11 -5.58 -1.46
N LEU A 152 2.74 -6.19 -0.49
CA LEU A 152 3.75 -5.58 0.36
C LEU A 152 5.11 -6.16 0.04
N LEU A 153 6.12 -5.29 0.04
CA LEU A 153 7.54 -5.62 0.06
C LEU A 153 8.10 -5.15 1.40
N TYR A 154 8.73 -6.08 2.11
CA TYR A 154 9.45 -5.83 3.35
C TYR A 154 10.92 -6.21 3.20
N LEU A 155 11.82 -5.35 3.67
CA LEU A 155 13.25 -5.62 3.78
C LEU A 155 13.74 -5.26 5.19
N ASP A 156 14.51 -6.15 5.80
CA ASP A 156 15.35 -5.80 6.96
C ASP A 156 16.35 -4.69 6.59
N PRO A 157 16.95 -3.99 7.57
CA PRO A 157 18.02 -3.02 7.31
C PRO A 157 19.17 -3.60 6.47
N GLU A 158 19.78 -2.74 5.66
CA GLU A 158 21.00 -3.01 4.88
C GLU A 158 20.88 -4.17 3.88
N LEU A 159 19.67 -4.37 3.33
CA LEU A 159 19.42 -5.38 2.31
C LEU A 159 19.07 -4.75 0.95
N ALA A 160 19.36 -5.49 -0.11
CA ALA A 160 18.99 -5.12 -1.45
C ALA A 160 17.95 -6.08 -2.02
N TYR A 161 16.87 -5.52 -2.56
CA TYR A 161 15.96 -6.24 -3.43
C TYR A 161 16.45 -6.09 -4.86
N PRO A 162 16.73 -7.18 -5.59
CA PRO A 162 17.42 -7.14 -6.86
C PRO A 162 16.72 -6.29 -7.92
N GLU A 163 17.50 -5.67 -8.77
CA GLU A 163 16.98 -4.97 -9.95
C GLU A 163 16.23 -5.94 -10.86
N HIS A 164 15.06 -5.52 -11.29
CA HIS A 164 14.19 -6.30 -12.17
C HIS A 164 13.30 -5.37 -13.00
N SER A 165 12.60 -5.94 -13.94
CA SER A 165 11.59 -5.26 -14.75
C SER A 165 10.43 -6.23 -15.03
N HIS A 166 9.29 -5.67 -15.42
CA HIS A 166 8.08 -6.41 -15.82
C HIS A 166 7.22 -5.56 -16.75
N PRO A 167 6.34 -6.18 -17.57
CA PRO A 167 5.52 -5.47 -18.53
C PRO A 167 4.55 -4.45 -17.93
N PRO A 168 3.81 -4.75 -16.82
CA PRO A 168 2.89 -3.77 -16.25
C PRO A 168 3.62 -2.56 -15.66
N PRO A 169 3.04 -1.36 -15.76
CA PRO A 169 3.48 -0.23 -14.95
C PRO A 169 3.26 -0.49 -13.47
N GLU A 170 4.01 0.21 -12.62
CA GLU A 170 3.98 -0.03 -11.18
C GLU A 170 4.10 1.26 -10.36
N LEU A 171 3.30 1.34 -9.31
CA LEU A 171 3.44 2.32 -8.25
C LEU A 171 3.97 1.66 -6.98
N TYR A 172 4.92 2.30 -6.31
CA TYR A 172 5.30 1.99 -4.93
C TYR A 172 4.90 3.12 -4.01
N LEU A 173 4.16 2.83 -2.95
CA LEU A 173 3.97 3.73 -1.82
C LEU A 173 4.88 3.28 -0.67
N THR A 174 5.87 4.08 -0.32
CA THR A 174 6.76 3.81 0.81
C THR A 174 6.02 4.05 2.11
N LEU A 175 5.75 3.02 2.89
CA LEU A 175 4.99 3.10 4.14
C LEU A 175 5.89 3.40 5.34
N SER A 176 7.12 2.86 5.37
CA SER A 176 8.10 3.10 6.43
C SER A 176 9.52 2.88 5.91
N GLY A 177 10.47 3.54 6.54
CA GLY A 177 11.89 3.53 6.21
C GLY A 177 12.29 4.61 5.20
N THR A 178 13.58 4.88 5.15
CA THR A 178 14.24 5.60 4.08
C THR A 178 15.12 4.61 3.33
N ALA A 179 14.89 4.46 2.03
CA ALA A 179 15.61 3.51 1.20
C ALA A 179 16.18 4.18 -0.04
N SER A 180 17.21 3.57 -0.62
CA SER A 180 17.78 3.98 -1.89
C SER A 180 17.06 3.23 -3.01
N TRP A 181 16.33 3.96 -3.85
CA TRP A 181 15.53 3.43 -4.94
C TRP A 181 16.13 3.80 -6.30
N ARG A 182 16.17 2.82 -7.19
CA ARG A 182 16.28 3.03 -8.63
C ARG A 182 14.89 2.86 -9.24
N TYR A 183 14.36 3.91 -9.89
CA TYR A 183 12.99 3.94 -10.42
C TYR A 183 12.82 4.96 -11.54
N GLY A 184 11.69 4.90 -12.26
CA GLY A 184 11.31 5.86 -13.29
C GLY A 184 12.33 5.95 -14.44
N GLY A 185 12.90 4.81 -14.87
CA GLY A 185 13.91 4.76 -15.92
C GLY A 185 15.30 5.31 -15.52
N SER A 186 15.49 5.73 -14.26
CA SER A 186 16.80 6.22 -13.77
C SER A 186 17.86 5.10 -13.76
N THR A 187 19.10 5.44 -14.02
CA THR A 187 20.26 4.56 -13.81
C THR A 187 20.86 4.69 -12.41
N GLU A 188 20.43 5.69 -11.65
CA GLU A 188 20.97 6.01 -10.33
C GLU A 188 19.98 5.69 -9.22
N TYR A 189 20.53 5.29 -8.07
CA TYR A 189 19.77 5.14 -6.84
C TYR A 189 19.60 6.49 -6.15
N ARG A 190 18.39 6.77 -5.68
CA ARG A 190 18.04 7.99 -4.94
C ARG A 190 17.39 7.65 -3.62
N ALA A 191 17.72 8.39 -2.57
CA ALA A 191 17.09 8.22 -1.27
C ALA A 191 15.62 8.68 -1.32
N VAL A 192 14.72 7.81 -0.88
CA VAL A 192 13.27 8.08 -0.78
C VAL A 192 12.80 7.66 0.61
N SER A 193 12.17 8.58 1.30
CA SER A 193 11.61 8.36 2.64
C SER A 193 10.16 7.89 2.60
N ALA A 194 9.67 7.44 3.74
CA ALA A 194 8.27 7.08 3.93
C ALA A 194 7.30 8.19 3.49
N GLY A 195 6.15 7.80 2.96
CA GLY A 195 5.09 8.69 2.49
C GLY A 195 5.25 9.16 1.04
N ASN A 196 6.25 8.70 0.31
CA ASN A 196 6.44 9.05 -1.09
C ASN A 196 5.90 7.95 -2.02
N LEU A 197 5.36 8.40 -3.15
CA LEU A 197 4.89 7.56 -4.25
C LEU A 197 5.97 7.54 -5.35
N LEU A 198 6.30 6.35 -5.83
CA LEU A 198 7.25 6.10 -6.89
C LEU A 198 6.53 5.47 -8.08
N TYR A 199 6.99 5.76 -9.29
CA TYR A 199 6.43 5.20 -10.51
C TYR A 199 7.50 4.56 -11.37
N ASN A 200 7.21 3.38 -11.89
CA ASN A 200 7.98 2.66 -12.90
C ASN A 200 7.12 2.48 -14.16
N ASN A 201 7.63 2.93 -15.32
CA ASN A 201 6.99 2.62 -16.59
C ASN A 201 7.07 1.11 -16.89
N PRO A 202 6.25 0.61 -17.82
CA PRO A 202 6.44 -0.72 -18.36
C PRO A 202 7.89 -0.99 -18.73
N LEU A 203 8.43 -2.12 -18.25
CA LEU A 203 9.82 -2.58 -18.51
C LEU A 203 10.96 -1.70 -17.96
N ASP A 204 10.67 -0.64 -17.21
CA ASP A 204 11.72 0.09 -16.50
C ASP A 204 12.46 -0.84 -15.54
N LEU A 205 13.78 -0.84 -15.62
CA LEU A 205 14.63 -1.55 -14.67
C LEU A 205 14.63 -0.79 -13.33
N HIS A 206 14.18 -1.44 -12.27
CA HIS A 206 14.05 -0.84 -10.95
C HIS A 206 14.49 -1.79 -9.83
N GLY A 207 14.82 -1.23 -8.68
CA GLY A 207 15.26 -1.97 -7.50
C GLY A 207 15.36 -1.07 -6.28
N VAL A 208 15.57 -1.67 -5.12
CA VAL A 208 15.66 -0.92 -3.87
C VAL A 208 16.69 -1.53 -2.91
N ARG A 209 17.28 -0.66 -2.11
CA ARG A 209 18.20 -1.01 -1.01
C ARG A 209 17.71 -0.32 0.25
N SER A 210 17.36 -1.09 1.27
CA SER A 210 17.10 -0.52 2.59
C SER A 210 18.40 0.05 3.19
N ASN A 211 18.27 1.11 3.95
CA ASN A 211 19.39 1.69 4.68
C ASN A 211 19.44 1.09 6.11
N ASP A 212 19.74 1.89 7.11
CA ASP A 212 19.86 1.54 8.53
C ASP A 212 18.53 1.19 9.22
N THR A 213 17.41 1.40 8.54
CA THR A 213 16.07 1.09 9.02
C THR A 213 15.35 0.12 8.09
N PRO A 214 14.40 -0.70 8.60
CA PRO A 214 13.65 -1.60 7.75
C PRO A 214 12.79 -0.81 6.77
N LEU A 215 12.68 -1.32 5.53
CA LEU A 215 11.78 -0.81 4.52
C LEU A 215 10.48 -1.59 4.54
N LEU A 216 9.37 -0.85 4.51
CA LEU A 216 8.04 -1.38 4.22
C LEU A 216 7.41 -0.55 3.11
N ALA A 217 7.09 -1.18 1.99
CA ALA A 217 6.47 -0.54 0.84
C ALA A 217 5.29 -1.35 0.31
N LEU A 218 4.27 -0.68 -0.20
CA LEU A 218 3.19 -1.32 -0.94
C LEU A 218 3.43 -1.09 -2.44
N PHE A 219 3.35 -2.17 -3.21
CA PHE A 219 3.38 -2.13 -4.67
C PHE A 219 1.99 -2.32 -5.27
N LEU A 220 1.74 -1.65 -6.40
CA LEU A 220 0.53 -1.73 -7.18
C LEU A 220 0.88 -1.77 -8.67
N LEU A 221 0.59 -2.89 -9.31
CA LEU A 221 0.67 -3.06 -10.75
C LEU A 221 -0.75 -3.06 -11.33
N TRP A 222 -0.91 -2.55 -12.55
CA TRP A 222 -2.19 -2.62 -13.25
C TRP A 222 -1.98 -3.03 -14.71
N HIS A 223 -3.01 -3.66 -15.27
CA HIS A 223 -3.03 -4.06 -16.66
C HIS A 223 -3.97 -3.10 -17.41
N ASN A 224 -3.50 -2.56 -18.51
CA ASN A 224 -4.40 -1.85 -19.42
C ASN A 224 -5.28 -2.88 -20.11
N GLU A 225 -6.57 -2.55 -20.32
CA GLU A 225 -7.55 -3.47 -20.95
C GLU A 225 -7.20 -3.88 -22.39
N THR A 226 -6.06 -3.44 -22.91
CA THR A 226 -5.61 -3.67 -24.28
C THR A 226 -4.44 -4.67 -24.41
N ASP A 227 -4.02 -5.33 -23.33
CA ASP A 227 -2.94 -6.33 -23.37
C ASP A 227 -3.45 -7.78 -23.30
#